data_ee987794b61f955d856c09bb736e6e42
#
_entry.id   ee987794b61f955d856c09bb736e6e42
#
_cell.length_a   1.000
_cell.length_b   1.000
_cell.length_c   1.000
_cell.angle_alpha   90.00
_cell.angle_beta   90.00
_cell.angle_gamma   90.00
#
_symmetry.space_group_name_H-M   'P 1'
#
loop_
_entity.id
_entity.type
_entity.pdbx_description
1 polymer ?
#
loop_
_entity_poly.entity_id
_entity_poly.type
_entity_poly.pdbx_seq_one_letter_code
_entity_poly.pdbx_strand_id
1 'polypeptide(L)'
;MPNHKTTNDTIPDFELIAPSIWVYDPQLSFRATPFSSQNGAQNRYIAKYTAEYRTLFPSSRIMVITTSAKDLCFRNSSRKQWRMRPAIEHISSYRYLAAQKFNSGILLHVFSEGGSNKACELAEAHYRFTETRLPVSALCLDSTPGHPRYLRLCEALNKSLPQIPVVRHIAILFVSVVLGCIWILYTGIKGYENNVISRTRKRINDPIYFDPTAPRCYLYSKSDTLIAWQDVYEHLEESACAGMPVTEVLFEKSGHVGHAKEEPRRYWDAVFATWQDAQIMEKENVYANFSEAEFLVLDLPKFPDFSKQRWSNDGFQRLSC
;
A
#
# COMPACT_ATOMS: atom_id res chain seq x y z
N MET A 1 -30.16 -3.18 24.73
CA MET A 1 -29.69 -3.36 23.35
C MET A 1 -29.03 -2.05 22.93
N PRO A 2 -27.70 -1.96 22.73
CA PRO A 2 -27.07 -0.72 22.30
C PRO A 2 -27.22 -0.59 20.79
N ASN A 3 -27.83 0.51 20.35
CA ASN A 3 -27.92 0.94 18.95
C ASN A 3 -26.51 1.07 18.35
N HIS A 4 -26.07 0.07 17.61
CA HIS A 4 -24.97 0.22 16.68
C HIS A 4 -25.42 1.12 15.53
N LYS A 5 -25.05 2.40 15.56
CA LYS A 5 -24.99 3.22 14.35
C LYS A 5 -23.95 2.59 13.43
N THR A 6 -24.39 1.69 12.56
CA THR A 6 -23.64 1.26 11.39
C THR A 6 -23.56 2.47 10.47
N THR A 7 -22.44 3.17 10.50
CA THR A 7 -22.06 4.07 9.40
C THR A 7 -21.93 3.19 8.16
N ASN A 8 -22.82 3.42 7.19
CA ASN A 8 -22.80 2.73 5.88
C ASN A 8 -21.58 3.17 5.07
N ASP A 9 -20.41 2.70 5.47
CA ASP A 9 -19.18 2.82 4.70
C ASP A 9 -19.18 1.68 3.66
N THR A 10 -19.82 1.87 2.51
CA THR A 10 -19.82 0.91 1.42
C THR A 10 -18.95 1.42 0.28
N ILE A 11 -18.09 0.57 -0.27
CA ILE A 11 -17.38 0.79 -1.53
C ILE A 11 -18.23 0.14 -2.62
N PRO A 12 -18.57 0.85 -3.72
CA PRO A 12 -19.38 0.27 -4.80
C PRO A 12 -18.75 -1.01 -5.36
N ASP A 13 -19.55 -2.05 -5.55
CA ASP A 13 -19.18 -3.37 -6.08
C ASP A 13 -18.23 -4.20 -5.18
N PHE A 14 -17.95 -3.75 -3.96
CA PHE A 14 -17.11 -4.46 -3.00
C PHE A 14 -17.95 -5.10 -1.90
N GLU A 15 -17.59 -6.31 -1.54
CA GLU A 15 -18.13 -7.02 -0.38
C GLU A 15 -17.31 -6.70 0.87
N LEU A 16 -17.97 -6.36 1.97
CA LEU A 16 -17.34 -6.17 3.27
C LEU A 16 -17.18 -7.52 3.96
N ILE A 17 -15.99 -8.11 3.92
CA ILE A 17 -15.70 -9.43 4.53
C ILE A 17 -15.36 -9.33 6.03
N ALA A 18 -14.87 -8.18 6.48
CA ALA A 18 -14.61 -7.88 7.88
C ALA A 18 -14.55 -6.35 8.10
N PRO A 19 -14.65 -5.85 9.35
CA PRO A 19 -14.50 -4.42 9.61
C PRO A 19 -13.21 -3.86 9.00
N SER A 20 -13.34 -2.89 8.08
CA SER A 20 -12.25 -2.25 7.33
C SER A 20 -11.58 -3.11 6.25
N ILE A 21 -12.17 -4.22 5.83
CA ILE A 21 -11.66 -5.10 4.79
C ILE A 21 -12.76 -5.37 3.76
N TRP A 22 -12.55 -4.93 2.52
CA TRP A 22 -13.47 -5.12 1.39
C TRP A 22 -12.79 -5.89 0.28
N VAL A 23 -13.56 -6.68 -0.44
CA VAL A 23 -13.07 -7.50 -1.56
C VAL A 23 -13.97 -7.29 -2.77
N TYR A 24 -13.34 -7.09 -3.91
CA TYR A 24 -13.96 -7.15 -5.23
C TYR A 24 -13.51 -8.42 -5.93
N ASP A 25 -14.46 -9.20 -6.45
CA ASP A 25 -14.20 -10.37 -7.29
C ASP A 25 -14.88 -10.17 -8.64
N PRO A 26 -14.13 -10.07 -9.75
CA PRO A 26 -14.69 -9.87 -11.08
C PRO A 26 -15.63 -11.00 -11.51
N GLN A 27 -15.48 -12.21 -10.97
CA GLN A 27 -16.33 -13.36 -11.28
C GLN A 27 -17.68 -13.32 -10.54
N LEU A 28 -17.77 -12.59 -9.42
CA LEU A 28 -18.97 -12.48 -8.58
C LEU A 28 -19.75 -11.19 -8.83
N SER A 29 -19.16 -10.18 -9.48
CA SER A 29 -19.73 -8.84 -9.65
C SER A 29 -21.02 -8.80 -10.48
N PHE A 30 -21.39 -9.85 -11.24
CA PHE A 30 -22.65 -9.94 -11.98
C PHE A 30 -23.90 -10.08 -11.09
N ARG A 31 -23.78 -10.18 -9.78
CA ARG A 31 -24.90 -10.34 -8.83
C ARG A 31 -25.14 -9.15 -7.90
N ALA A 32 -24.35 -8.11 -7.97
CA ALA A 32 -24.54 -6.94 -7.12
C ALA A 32 -25.65 -6.03 -7.66
N THR A 33 -26.74 -5.89 -6.90
CA THR A 33 -27.78 -4.88 -7.13
C THR A 33 -27.20 -3.47 -7.04
N PRO A 34 -27.64 -2.51 -7.89
CA PRO A 34 -27.17 -1.14 -7.82
C PRO A 34 -27.63 -0.50 -6.50
N PHE A 35 -26.70 -0.24 -5.61
CA PHE A 35 -26.95 0.40 -4.33
C PHE A 35 -26.68 1.91 -4.42
N SER A 36 -27.64 2.74 -4.02
CA SER A 36 -27.55 4.19 -4.02
C SER A 36 -26.49 4.65 -3.00
N SER A 37 -25.47 5.36 -3.46
CA SER A 37 -24.32 5.77 -2.67
C SER A 37 -24.53 7.11 -1.97
N GLN A 38 -24.58 7.11 -0.65
CA GLN A 38 -24.19 8.28 0.15
C GLN A 38 -22.76 8.03 0.66
N ASN A 39 -21.77 8.20 -0.21
CA ASN A 39 -20.38 7.89 0.11
C ASN A 39 -19.69 9.09 0.74
N GLY A 40 -19.05 8.90 1.90
CA GLY A 40 -18.14 9.87 2.51
C GLY A 40 -16.94 10.20 1.59
N ALA A 41 -16.21 11.30 1.88
CA ALA A 41 -15.09 11.75 1.06
C ALA A 41 -14.02 10.65 0.86
N GLN A 42 -13.71 9.88 1.90
CA GLN A 42 -12.73 8.80 1.86
C GLN A 42 -13.12 7.70 0.86
N ASN A 43 -14.38 7.28 0.86
CA ASN A 43 -14.86 6.22 -0.05
C ASN A 43 -14.82 6.64 -1.51
N ARG A 44 -14.99 7.94 -1.82
CA ARG A 44 -14.85 8.46 -3.18
C ARG A 44 -13.42 8.38 -3.72
N TYR A 45 -12.41 8.56 -2.87
CA TYR A 45 -11.00 8.39 -3.28
C TYR A 45 -10.70 6.92 -3.54
N ILE A 46 -11.09 6.03 -2.63
CA ILE A 46 -10.93 4.58 -2.81
C ILE A 46 -11.61 4.12 -4.11
N ALA A 47 -12.83 4.57 -4.36
CA ALA A 47 -13.58 4.22 -5.58
C ALA A 47 -12.84 4.64 -6.87
N LYS A 48 -12.16 5.80 -6.88
CA LYS A 48 -11.36 6.23 -8.04
C LYS A 48 -10.17 5.30 -8.29
N TYR A 49 -9.39 5.00 -7.24
CA TYR A 49 -8.26 4.09 -7.37
C TYR A 49 -8.68 2.69 -7.79
N THR A 50 -9.75 2.16 -7.19
CA THR A 50 -10.26 0.83 -7.55
C THR A 50 -10.84 0.77 -8.95
N ALA A 51 -11.43 1.85 -9.47
CA ALA A 51 -11.88 1.94 -10.85
C ALA A 51 -10.71 1.84 -11.84
N GLU A 52 -9.62 2.55 -11.59
CA GLU A 52 -8.41 2.45 -12.42
C GLU A 52 -7.77 1.06 -12.35
N TYR A 53 -7.71 0.44 -11.17
CA TYR A 53 -7.25 -0.95 -11.04
C TYR A 53 -8.09 -1.92 -11.85
N ARG A 54 -9.40 -1.75 -11.88
CA ARG A 54 -10.31 -2.59 -12.70
C ARG A 54 -10.09 -2.38 -14.19
N THR A 55 -9.65 -1.20 -14.60
CA THR A 55 -9.31 -0.89 -16.00
C THR A 55 -7.97 -1.52 -16.38
N LEU A 56 -6.95 -1.38 -15.53
CA LEU A 56 -5.62 -1.92 -15.77
C LEU A 56 -5.56 -3.46 -15.65
N PHE A 57 -6.32 -4.02 -14.71
CA PHE A 57 -6.30 -5.43 -14.36
C PHE A 57 -7.74 -6.01 -14.27
N PRO A 58 -8.47 -6.11 -15.38
CA PRO A 58 -9.91 -6.41 -15.38
C PRO A 58 -10.27 -7.79 -14.81
N SER A 59 -9.33 -8.73 -14.84
CA SER A 59 -9.53 -10.09 -14.31
C SER A 59 -9.03 -10.28 -12.88
N SER A 60 -8.48 -9.23 -12.26
CA SER A 60 -7.88 -9.31 -10.93
C SER A 60 -8.89 -9.07 -9.82
N ARG A 61 -8.71 -9.79 -8.73
CA ARG A 61 -9.39 -9.50 -7.47
C ARG A 61 -8.74 -8.30 -6.81
N ILE A 62 -9.53 -7.46 -6.15
CA ILE A 62 -9.04 -6.28 -5.45
C ILE A 62 -9.45 -6.40 -3.98
N MET A 63 -8.48 -6.34 -3.08
CA MET A 63 -8.74 -6.25 -1.64
C MET A 63 -8.37 -4.85 -1.16
N VAL A 64 -9.27 -4.20 -0.45
CA VAL A 64 -9.05 -2.89 0.17
C VAL A 64 -9.05 -3.05 1.67
N ILE A 65 -7.94 -2.65 2.31
CA ILE A 65 -7.82 -2.64 3.77
C ILE A 65 -7.61 -1.20 4.21
N THR A 66 -8.55 -0.66 4.99
CA THR A 66 -8.43 0.71 5.51
C THR A 66 -7.93 0.72 6.95
N THR A 67 -7.31 1.83 7.33
CA THR A 67 -6.87 2.06 8.70
C THR A 67 -7.57 3.27 9.29
N SER A 68 -7.81 3.26 10.60
CA SER A 68 -8.30 4.41 11.34
C SER A 68 -7.25 4.89 12.35
N ALA A 69 -7.34 6.16 12.75
CA ALA A 69 -6.46 6.71 13.78
C ALA A 69 -6.55 5.92 15.10
N LYS A 70 -7.72 5.37 15.43
CA LYS A 70 -7.91 4.48 16.60
C LYS A 70 -7.13 3.18 16.46
N ASP A 71 -7.03 2.63 15.25
CA ASP A 71 -6.26 1.42 14.96
C ASP A 71 -4.77 1.67 15.13
N LEU A 72 -4.27 2.80 14.65
CA LEU A 72 -2.85 3.16 14.76
C LEU A 72 -2.41 3.37 16.20
N CYS A 73 -3.18 4.13 16.99
CA CYS A 73 -2.71 4.65 18.28
C CYS A 73 -3.09 3.78 19.49
N PHE A 74 -4.24 3.10 19.48
CA PHE A 74 -4.84 2.58 20.71
C PHE A 74 -5.06 1.06 20.74
N ARG A 75 -4.76 0.32 19.68
CA ARG A 75 -4.97 -1.12 19.68
C ARG A 75 -3.71 -1.91 19.98
N ASN A 76 -3.86 -2.93 20.83
CA ASN A 76 -2.81 -3.90 21.11
C ASN A 76 -2.46 -4.72 19.85
N SER A 77 -1.19 -5.02 19.67
CA SER A 77 -0.61 -5.76 18.53
C SER A 77 -1.34 -7.06 18.23
N SER A 78 -1.63 -7.86 19.26
CA SER A 78 -2.35 -9.15 19.10
C SER A 78 -3.76 -8.97 18.51
N ARG A 79 -4.51 -7.94 18.96
CA ARG A 79 -5.85 -7.64 18.41
C ARG A 79 -5.79 -7.13 16.97
N LYS A 80 -4.73 -6.38 16.63
CA LYS A 80 -4.51 -5.91 15.26
C LYS A 80 -4.27 -7.10 14.31
N GLN A 81 -3.43 -8.03 14.70
CA GLN A 81 -3.15 -9.24 13.92
C GLN A 81 -4.38 -10.13 13.75
N TRP A 82 -5.16 -10.35 14.82
CA TRP A 82 -6.42 -11.12 14.73
C TRP A 82 -7.42 -10.55 13.73
N ARG A 83 -7.48 -9.24 13.60
CA ARG A 83 -8.34 -8.56 12.63
C ARG A 83 -7.90 -8.77 11.18
N MET A 84 -6.65 -9.13 10.93
CA MET A 84 -6.14 -9.46 9.59
C MET A 84 -6.47 -10.89 9.17
N ARG A 85 -6.95 -11.72 10.08
CA ARG A 85 -7.25 -13.13 9.79
C ARG A 85 -8.19 -13.32 8.58
N PRO A 86 -9.31 -12.60 8.42
CA PRO A 86 -10.16 -12.74 7.23
C PRO A 86 -9.44 -12.40 5.93
N ALA A 87 -8.55 -11.38 5.93
CA ALA A 87 -7.73 -11.06 4.77
C ALA A 87 -6.76 -12.21 4.45
N ILE A 88 -6.12 -12.79 5.46
CA ILE A 88 -5.17 -13.90 5.30
C ILE A 88 -5.88 -15.15 4.76
N GLU A 89 -7.04 -15.49 5.31
CA GLU A 89 -7.86 -16.61 4.83
C GLU A 89 -8.26 -16.41 3.36
N HIS A 90 -8.63 -15.17 2.98
CA HIS A 90 -8.96 -14.85 1.60
C HIS A 90 -7.74 -14.94 0.67
N ILE A 91 -6.57 -14.44 1.07
CA ILE A 91 -5.31 -14.55 0.32
C ILE A 91 -4.92 -16.03 0.14
N SER A 92 -5.00 -16.83 1.21
CA SER A 92 -4.65 -18.25 1.18
C SER A 92 -5.58 -19.06 0.28
N SER A 93 -6.89 -18.81 0.33
CA SER A 93 -7.86 -19.48 -0.53
C SER A 93 -7.65 -19.12 -2.01
N TYR A 94 -7.34 -17.87 -2.30
CA TYR A 94 -7.02 -17.44 -3.65
C TYR A 94 -5.77 -18.13 -4.19
N ARG A 95 -4.71 -18.21 -3.41
CA ARG A 95 -3.46 -18.91 -3.81
C ARG A 95 -3.68 -20.37 -4.10
N TYR A 96 -4.48 -21.06 -3.30
CA TYR A 96 -4.81 -22.46 -3.56
C TYR A 96 -5.51 -22.64 -4.92
N LEU A 97 -6.43 -21.75 -5.26
CA LEU A 97 -7.12 -21.77 -6.55
C LEU A 97 -6.22 -21.30 -7.72
N ALA A 98 -5.30 -20.38 -7.46
CA ALA A 98 -4.42 -19.77 -8.46
C ALA A 98 -3.13 -20.58 -8.69
N ALA A 99 -2.73 -21.45 -7.77
CA ALA A 99 -1.61 -22.38 -7.96
C ALA A 99 -1.83 -23.33 -9.16
N GLN A 100 -3.07 -23.41 -9.67
CA GLN A 100 -3.41 -24.08 -10.91
C GLN A 100 -3.30 -23.17 -12.16
N LYS A 101 -2.97 -21.88 -11.98
CA LYS A 101 -2.84 -20.88 -13.07
C LYS A 101 -1.55 -20.09 -12.85
N PHE A 102 -0.72 -20.02 -13.87
CA PHE A 102 0.62 -19.39 -13.88
C PHE A 102 0.68 -17.88 -13.60
N ASN A 103 -0.27 -17.27 -12.88
CA ASN A 103 -0.30 -15.82 -12.64
C ASN A 103 -0.94 -15.49 -11.26
N SER A 104 -0.29 -15.90 -10.19
CA SER A 104 -0.86 -15.81 -8.82
C SER A 104 -0.21 -14.76 -7.91
N GLY A 105 0.49 -13.79 -8.46
CA GLY A 105 1.17 -12.74 -7.70
C GLY A 105 0.23 -11.73 -7.05
N ILE A 106 0.73 -11.01 -6.04
CA ILE A 106 0.04 -9.91 -5.36
C ILE A 106 0.79 -8.61 -5.62
N LEU A 107 0.09 -7.63 -6.22
CA LEU A 107 0.54 -6.23 -6.22
C LEU A 107 0.02 -5.58 -4.94
N LEU A 108 0.91 -5.21 -4.05
CA LEU A 108 0.58 -4.48 -2.83
C LEU A 108 0.80 -2.98 -3.04
N HIS A 109 -0.27 -2.20 -3.03
CA HIS A 109 -0.19 -0.76 -3.12
C HIS A 109 -0.52 -0.13 -1.77
N VAL A 110 0.41 0.67 -1.26
CA VAL A 110 0.40 1.20 0.09
C VAL A 110 0.34 2.73 0.04
N PHE A 111 -0.61 3.32 0.73
CA PHE A 111 -0.83 4.76 0.75
C PHE A 111 -0.55 5.34 2.12
N SER A 112 0.38 6.31 2.18
CA SER A 112 0.74 7.01 3.40
C SER A 112 1.28 6.09 4.52
N GLU A 113 1.73 6.67 5.60
CA GLU A 113 2.26 5.95 6.76
C GLU A 113 1.24 4.99 7.39
N GLY A 114 -0.04 5.37 7.35
CA GLY A 114 -1.12 4.52 7.85
C GLY A 114 -1.27 3.21 7.08
N GLY A 115 -1.14 3.29 5.76
CA GLY A 115 -1.16 2.12 4.87
C GLY A 115 0.06 1.24 5.07
N SER A 116 1.26 1.83 5.17
CA SER A 116 2.50 1.10 5.44
C SER A 116 2.46 0.34 6.75
N ASN A 117 1.97 0.97 7.81
CA ASN A 117 1.77 0.28 9.08
C ASN A 117 0.78 -0.88 8.95
N LYS A 118 -0.30 -0.69 8.19
CA LYS A 118 -1.30 -1.74 7.95
C LYS A 118 -0.76 -2.88 7.10
N ALA A 119 0.07 -2.60 6.10
CA ALA A 119 0.76 -3.61 5.31
C ALA A 119 1.71 -4.46 6.18
N CYS A 120 2.47 -3.83 7.07
CA CYS A 120 3.30 -4.54 8.05
C CYS A 120 2.47 -5.38 9.02
N GLU A 121 1.33 -4.87 9.51
CA GLU A 121 0.42 -5.65 10.37
C GLU A 121 -0.13 -6.89 9.65
N LEU A 122 -0.47 -6.76 8.35
CA LEU A 122 -0.92 -7.88 7.52
C LEU A 122 0.20 -8.91 7.32
N ALA A 123 1.41 -8.45 6.99
CA ALA A 123 2.56 -9.32 6.75
C ALA A 123 3.01 -10.07 8.01
N GLU A 124 3.05 -9.38 9.16
CA GLU A 124 3.30 -10.02 10.47
C GLU A 124 2.23 -11.05 10.83
N ALA A 125 0.97 -10.71 10.62
CA ALA A 125 -0.14 -11.63 10.89
C ALA A 125 -0.07 -12.83 9.95
N HIS A 126 0.20 -12.62 8.65
CA HIS A 126 0.38 -13.70 7.68
C HIS A 126 1.49 -14.64 8.12
N TYR A 127 2.68 -14.12 8.44
CA TYR A 127 3.81 -14.93 8.92
C TYR A 127 3.45 -15.72 10.17
N ARG A 128 2.76 -15.09 11.12
CA ARG A 128 2.36 -15.74 12.38
C ARG A 128 1.36 -16.89 12.18
N PHE A 129 0.45 -16.77 11.19
CA PHE A 129 -0.58 -17.79 10.95
C PHE A 129 -0.15 -18.88 9.98
N THR A 130 0.78 -18.60 9.08
CA THR A 130 1.16 -19.51 7.99
C THR A 130 2.62 -19.94 8.04
N GLU A 131 3.43 -19.30 8.91
CA GLU A 131 4.89 -19.45 8.99
C GLU A 131 5.62 -19.13 7.67
N THR A 132 4.91 -18.51 6.74
CA THR A 132 5.44 -18.10 5.44
C THR A 132 5.35 -16.58 5.26
N ARG A 133 6.23 -16.04 4.42
CA ARG A 133 6.23 -14.64 4.00
C ARG A 133 4.92 -14.30 3.27
N LEU A 134 4.44 -13.06 3.45
CA LEU A 134 3.33 -12.55 2.64
C LEU A 134 3.73 -12.58 1.15
N PRO A 135 2.95 -13.23 0.27
CA PRO A 135 3.34 -13.48 -1.13
C PRO A 135 3.14 -12.24 -2.02
N VAL A 136 3.83 -11.16 -1.70
CA VAL A 136 3.84 -9.91 -2.48
C VAL A 136 4.86 -10.05 -3.60
N SER A 137 4.40 -9.93 -4.84
CA SER A 137 5.24 -9.98 -6.04
C SER A 137 5.69 -8.60 -6.49
N ALA A 138 4.94 -7.54 -6.17
CA ALA A 138 5.28 -6.15 -6.45
C ALA A 138 4.77 -5.24 -5.35
N LEU A 139 5.50 -4.14 -5.05
CA LEU A 139 5.17 -3.20 -3.99
C LEU A 139 5.20 -1.76 -4.52
N CYS A 140 4.07 -1.05 -4.43
CA CYS A 140 3.98 0.38 -4.68
C CYS A 140 3.82 1.14 -3.36
N LEU A 141 4.68 2.13 -3.12
CA LEU A 141 4.76 2.94 -1.90
C LEU A 141 4.44 4.39 -2.25
N ASP A 142 3.20 4.83 -1.97
CA ASP A 142 2.71 6.18 -2.27
C ASP A 142 2.80 7.05 -1.01
N SER A 143 3.64 8.10 -1.06
CA SER A 143 3.88 9.05 0.04
C SER A 143 4.30 8.34 1.35
N THR A 144 5.18 7.35 1.28
CA THR A 144 5.63 6.52 2.41
C THR A 144 6.87 5.71 2.03
N PRO A 145 7.67 5.22 3.03
CA PRO A 145 7.62 5.52 4.44
C PRO A 145 8.34 6.83 4.80
N GLY A 146 7.84 7.51 5.83
CA GLY A 146 8.47 8.69 6.37
C GLY A 146 9.32 8.44 7.61
N HIS A 147 9.84 9.54 8.20
CA HIS A 147 10.39 9.56 9.54
C HIS A 147 9.43 10.20 10.54
N PRO A 148 9.54 9.87 11.84
CA PRO A 148 8.69 10.46 12.87
C PRO A 148 9.09 11.93 13.11
N ARG A 149 8.50 12.85 12.33
CA ARG A 149 8.74 14.30 12.40
C ARG A 149 7.58 15.00 13.09
N TYR A 150 7.77 15.33 14.36
CA TYR A 150 6.76 16.01 15.19
C TYR A 150 6.21 17.29 14.56
N LEU A 151 7.10 18.18 14.09
CA LEU A 151 6.68 19.48 13.53
C LEU A 151 5.83 19.33 12.28
N ARG A 152 6.13 18.37 11.40
CA ARG A 152 5.30 18.11 10.21
C ARG A 152 3.92 17.56 10.58
N LEU A 153 3.84 16.71 11.59
CA LEU A 153 2.56 16.20 12.08
C LEU A 153 1.70 17.35 12.65
N CYS A 154 2.30 18.26 13.41
CA CYS A 154 1.63 19.46 13.90
C CYS A 154 1.16 20.35 12.74
N GLU A 155 1.98 20.57 11.72
CA GLU A 155 1.63 21.38 10.56
C GLU A 155 0.47 20.77 9.75
N ALA A 156 0.50 19.47 9.53
CA ALA A 156 -0.58 18.76 8.84
C ALA A 156 -1.91 18.84 9.59
N LEU A 157 -1.89 18.68 10.90
CA LEU A 157 -3.09 18.82 11.74
C LEU A 157 -3.58 20.26 11.77
N ASN A 158 -2.69 21.25 11.84
CA ASN A 158 -3.05 22.67 11.79
C ASN A 158 -3.79 23.05 10.50
N LYS A 159 -3.43 22.44 9.35
CA LYS A 159 -4.13 22.62 8.07
C LYS A 159 -5.54 22.02 8.06
N SER A 160 -5.79 21.02 8.90
CA SER A 160 -7.09 20.33 9.02
C SER A 160 -8.06 21.01 9.98
N LEU A 161 -7.62 22.01 10.75
CA LEU A 161 -8.46 22.68 11.74
C LEU A 161 -9.40 23.73 11.12
N PRO A 162 -10.59 23.96 11.74
CA PRO A 162 -11.53 24.98 11.30
C PRO A 162 -10.90 26.37 11.23
N GLN A 163 -11.29 27.19 10.24
CA GLN A 163 -10.72 28.52 10.00
C GLN A 163 -11.29 29.62 10.93
N ILE A 164 -11.98 29.27 12.00
CA ILE A 164 -12.53 30.23 12.98
C ILE A 164 -11.39 30.74 13.86
N PRO A 165 -11.02 32.05 13.83
CA PRO A 165 -9.72 32.54 14.35
C PRO A 165 -9.45 32.16 15.81
N VAL A 166 -10.36 32.41 16.74
CA VAL A 166 -10.15 32.12 18.18
C VAL A 166 -10.12 30.62 18.45
N VAL A 167 -11.08 29.87 17.90
CA VAL A 167 -11.19 28.41 18.07
C VAL A 167 -9.97 27.73 17.47
N ARG A 168 -9.47 28.22 16.34
CA ARG A 168 -8.28 27.70 15.67
C ARG A 168 -7.05 27.81 16.55
N HIS A 169 -6.76 28.99 17.14
CA HIS A 169 -5.57 29.15 17.97
C HIS A 169 -5.59 28.27 19.22
N ILE A 170 -6.75 28.17 19.88
CA ILE A 170 -6.91 27.27 21.05
C ILE A 170 -6.72 25.82 20.63
N ALA A 171 -7.33 25.41 19.51
CA ALA A 171 -7.21 24.06 18.98
C ALA A 171 -5.76 23.71 18.56
N ILE A 172 -5.05 24.64 17.91
CA ILE A 172 -3.64 24.49 17.54
C ILE A 172 -2.78 24.26 18.81
N LEU A 173 -2.96 25.13 19.82
CA LEU A 173 -2.21 25.01 21.07
C LEU A 173 -2.48 23.67 21.75
N PHE A 174 -3.76 23.31 21.91
CA PHE A 174 -4.15 22.05 22.53
C PHE A 174 -3.62 20.83 21.78
N VAL A 175 -3.80 20.77 20.46
CA VAL A 175 -3.34 19.67 19.64
C VAL A 175 -1.82 19.57 19.65
N SER A 176 -1.10 20.70 19.57
CA SER A 176 0.37 20.71 19.62
C SER A 176 0.91 20.22 20.97
N VAL A 177 0.27 20.61 22.09
CA VAL A 177 0.63 20.12 23.43
C VAL A 177 0.37 18.62 23.57
N VAL A 178 -0.81 18.15 23.15
CA VAL A 178 -1.15 16.73 23.21
C VAL A 178 -0.21 15.88 22.36
N LEU A 179 0.08 16.32 21.13
CA LEU A 179 1.04 15.64 20.26
C LEU A 179 2.46 15.68 20.83
N GLY A 180 2.87 16.81 21.42
CA GLY A 180 4.16 16.94 22.10
C GLY A 180 4.30 15.97 23.26
N CYS A 181 3.29 15.85 24.09
CA CYS A 181 3.26 14.86 25.17
C CYS A 181 3.33 13.43 24.63
N ILE A 182 2.55 13.11 23.61
CA ILE A 182 2.59 11.78 22.98
C ILE A 182 3.97 11.51 22.38
N TRP A 183 4.56 12.49 21.70
CA TRP A 183 5.89 12.36 21.10
C TRP A 183 6.98 12.16 22.16
N ILE A 184 6.97 12.95 23.23
CA ILE A 184 7.92 12.84 24.35
C ILE A 184 7.77 11.47 25.04
N LEU A 185 6.54 11.04 25.33
CA LEU A 185 6.26 9.74 25.93
C LEU A 185 6.73 8.59 25.04
N TYR A 186 6.44 8.66 23.73
CA TYR A 186 6.87 7.63 22.79
C TYR A 186 8.40 7.61 22.61
N THR A 187 9.02 8.78 22.48
CA THR A 187 10.47 8.88 22.26
C THR A 187 11.24 8.59 23.55
N GLY A 188 10.76 9.10 24.70
CA GLY A 188 11.40 8.91 25.99
C GLY A 188 11.23 7.50 26.57
N ILE A 189 10.06 6.88 26.44
CA ILE A 189 9.78 5.55 27.01
C ILE A 189 10.21 4.42 26.08
N LYS A 190 9.93 4.54 24.75
CA LYS A 190 10.21 3.48 23.78
C LYS A 190 11.49 3.68 22.96
N GLY A 191 12.05 4.89 23.01
CA GLY A 191 13.16 5.29 22.16
C GLY A 191 12.71 5.63 20.73
N TYR A 192 13.49 6.49 20.06
CA TYR A 192 13.21 6.95 18.68
C TYR A 192 13.07 5.78 17.70
N GLU A 193 13.91 4.76 17.83
CA GLU A 193 13.94 3.59 16.97
C GLU A 193 12.73 2.65 17.14
N ASN A 194 12.07 2.70 18.29
CA ASN A 194 10.97 1.80 18.63
C ASN A 194 9.58 2.41 18.44
N ASN A 195 9.48 3.63 17.89
CA ASN A 195 8.20 4.19 17.54
C ASN A 195 7.57 3.47 16.33
N VAL A 196 6.27 3.66 16.14
CA VAL A 196 5.50 2.96 15.11
C VAL A 196 6.06 3.23 13.71
N ILE A 197 6.43 4.48 13.40
CA ILE A 197 6.91 4.89 12.08
C ILE A 197 8.28 4.28 11.78
N SER A 198 9.25 4.40 12.68
CA SER A 198 10.59 3.80 12.51
C SER A 198 10.52 2.27 12.38
N ARG A 199 9.63 1.63 13.15
CA ARG A 199 9.41 0.19 13.03
C ARG A 199 8.78 -0.20 11.70
N THR A 200 7.80 0.57 11.20
CA THR A 200 7.18 0.36 9.90
C THR A 200 8.22 0.45 8.79
N ARG A 201 9.06 1.51 8.82
CA ARG A 201 10.15 1.74 7.88
C ARG A 201 11.09 0.53 7.80
N LYS A 202 11.55 0.01 8.95
CA LYS A 202 12.41 -1.17 9.00
C LYS A 202 11.73 -2.43 8.48
N ARG A 203 10.44 -2.64 8.81
CA ARG A 203 9.70 -3.85 8.45
C ARG A 203 9.35 -3.97 6.98
N ILE A 204 9.17 -2.86 6.27
CA ILE A 204 8.93 -2.89 4.83
C ILE A 204 10.15 -3.48 4.09
N ASN A 205 11.36 -3.31 4.63
CA ASN A 205 12.58 -3.88 4.08
C ASN A 205 12.99 -5.21 4.73
N ASP A 206 12.22 -5.72 5.69
CA ASP A 206 12.55 -6.96 6.38
C ASP A 206 12.21 -8.19 5.51
N PRO A 207 13.20 -9.02 5.13
CA PRO A 207 13.01 -10.17 4.26
C PRO A 207 12.15 -11.28 4.90
N ILE A 208 11.90 -11.23 6.21
CA ILE A 208 10.96 -12.15 6.88
C ILE A 208 9.54 -11.87 6.41
N TYR A 209 9.19 -10.62 6.15
CA TYR A 209 7.83 -10.19 5.84
C TYR A 209 7.58 -9.95 4.37
N PHE A 210 8.57 -9.35 3.66
CA PHE A 210 8.45 -8.99 2.26
C PHE A 210 9.60 -9.57 1.44
N ASP A 211 9.31 -9.97 0.21
CA ASP A 211 10.34 -10.51 -0.68
C ASP A 211 11.32 -9.40 -1.07
N PRO A 212 12.63 -9.55 -0.80
CA PRO A 212 13.62 -8.56 -1.23
C PRO A 212 13.79 -8.52 -2.76
N THR A 213 13.40 -9.57 -3.48
CA THR A 213 13.46 -9.60 -4.95
C THR A 213 12.23 -8.96 -5.61
N ALA A 214 11.15 -8.71 -4.86
CA ALA A 214 9.96 -8.06 -5.38
C ALA A 214 10.25 -6.60 -5.77
N PRO A 215 9.96 -6.17 -7.02
CA PRO A 215 10.17 -4.81 -7.46
C PRO A 215 9.32 -3.83 -6.64
N ARG A 216 9.92 -2.69 -6.32
CA ARG A 216 9.35 -1.63 -5.48
C ARG A 216 9.31 -0.32 -6.24
N CYS A 217 8.14 0.30 -6.29
CA CYS A 217 7.95 1.63 -6.86
C CYS A 217 7.67 2.64 -5.75
N TYR A 218 8.50 3.67 -5.66
CA TYR A 218 8.31 4.78 -4.73
C TYR A 218 7.70 5.96 -5.47
N LEU A 219 6.49 6.33 -5.08
CA LEU A 219 5.69 7.42 -5.63
C LEU A 219 5.60 8.52 -4.58
N TYR A 220 6.24 9.66 -4.79
CA TYR A 220 6.30 10.72 -3.79
C TYR A 220 6.53 12.10 -4.41
N SER A 221 6.34 13.17 -3.63
CA SER A 221 6.37 14.55 -4.14
C SER A 221 7.16 15.48 -3.25
N LYS A 222 7.85 16.45 -3.90
CA LYS A 222 8.51 17.56 -3.20
C LYS A 222 7.52 18.46 -2.46
N SER A 223 6.30 18.56 -2.94
CA SER A 223 5.23 19.38 -2.35
C SER A 223 4.41 18.65 -1.29
N ASP A 224 4.73 17.41 -0.95
CA ASP A 224 4.09 16.70 0.16
C ASP A 224 4.45 17.39 1.48
N THR A 225 3.42 17.92 2.16
CA THR A 225 3.60 18.63 3.43
C THR A 225 3.52 17.72 4.65
N LEU A 226 3.04 16.49 4.48
CA LEU A 226 2.89 15.53 5.57
C LEU A 226 4.13 14.62 5.68
N ILE A 227 4.52 14.00 4.59
CA ILE A 227 5.72 13.15 4.51
C ILE A 227 6.80 13.90 3.74
N ALA A 228 8.01 14.03 4.34
CA ALA A 228 9.13 14.66 3.66
C ALA A 228 9.60 13.76 2.51
N TRP A 229 9.76 14.33 1.32
CA TRP A 229 10.27 13.58 0.18
C TRP A 229 11.67 13.00 0.44
N GLN A 230 12.50 13.70 1.22
CA GLN A 230 13.82 13.23 1.63
C GLN A 230 13.75 11.94 2.44
N ASP A 231 12.73 11.80 3.29
CA ASP A 231 12.56 10.59 4.13
C ASP A 231 12.22 9.37 3.27
N VAL A 232 11.40 9.58 2.22
CA VAL A 232 11.03 8.54 1.26
C VAL A 232 12.24 8.17 0.39
N TYR A 233 12.96 9.19 -0.09
CA TYR A 233 14.17 9.01 -0.90
C TYR A 233 15.26 8.23 -0.14
N GLU A 234 15.52 8.58 1.12
CA GLU A 234 16.47 7.86 1.98
C GLU A 234 16.09 6.36 2.12
N HIS A 235 14.81 6.06 2.31
CA HIS A 235 14.38 4.66 2.38
C HIS A 235 14.48 3.93 1.03
N LEU A 236 14.28 4.64 -0.07
CA LEU A 236 14.49 4.12 -1.41
C LEU A 236 15.98 3.77 -1.58
N GLU A 237 16.91 4.67 -1.20
CA GLU A 237 18.35 4.41 -1.24
C GLU A 237 18.74 3.22 -0.34
N GLU A 238 18.21 3.15 0.90
CA GLU A 238 18.42 2.00 1.77
C GLU A 238 17.99 0.68 1.11
N SER A 239 16.86 0.68 0.39
CA SER A 239 16.36 -0.49 -0.32
C SER A 239 17.25 -0.85 -1.51
N ALA A 240 17.68 0.14 -2.30
CA ALA A 240 18.57 -0.05 -3.44
C ALA A 240 19.93 -0.60 -3.00
N CYS A 241 20.52 -0.04 -1.93
CA CYS A 241 21.78 -0.49 -1.35
C CYS A 241 21.70 -1.91 -0.78
N ALA A 242 20.49 -2.32 -0.34
CA ALA A 242 20.24 -3.71 0.06
C ALA A 242 20.03 -4.66 -1.13
N GLY A 243 20.19 -4.20 -2.38
CA GLY A 243 20.05 -5.00 -3.59
C GLY A 243 18.62 -5.24 -4.03
N MET A 244 17.65 -4.51 -3.48
CA MET A 244 16.25 -4.63 -3.89
C MET A 244 16.00 -3.87 -5.19
N PRO A 245 15.21 -4.41 -6.16
CA PRO A 245 14.86 -3.67 -7.36
C PRO A 245 13.92 -2.52 -7.03
N VAL A 246 14.37 -1.29 -7.25
CA VAL A 246 13.62 -0.08 -6.93
C VAL A 246 13.41 0.79 -8.16
N THR A 247 12.26 1.43 -8.24
CA THR A 247 11.90 2.44 -9.24
C THR A 247 11.45 3.70 -8.51
N GLU A 248 11.97 4.85 -8.94
CA GLU A 248 11.63 6.16 -8.40
C GLU A 248 10.66 6.90 -9.31
N VAL A 249 9.60 7.49 -8.71
CA VAL A 249 8.69 8.41 -9.40
C VAL A 249 8.48 9.65 -8.53
N LEU A 250 9.31 10.65 -8.74
CA LEU A 250 9.26 11.92 -8.03
C LEU A 250 8.33 12.90 -8.73
N PHE A 251 7.30 13.38 -8.02
CA PHE A 251 6.40 14.44 -8.45
C PHE A 251 6.82 15.79 -7.86
N GLU A 252 6.53 16.87 -8.57
CA GLU A 252 6.97 18.21 -8.14
C GLU A 252 5.90 18.98 -7.35
N LYS A 253 4.62 18.83 -7.71
CA LYS A 253 3.54 19.73 -7.25
C LYS A 253 2.43 19.02 -6.49
N SER A 254 2.31 17.73 -6.61
CA SER A 254 1.23 16.97 -5.96
C SER A 254 1.34 17.01 -4.43
N GLY A 255 0.21 17.18 -3.76
CA GLY A 255 0.13 17.02 -2.31
C GLY A 255 0.16 15.54 -1.89
N HIS A 256 0.12 15.31 -0.59
CA HIS A 256 0.12 13.99 0.02
C HIS A 256 -0.92 13.03 -0.59
N VAL A 257 -0.47 11.88 -1.11
CA VAL A 257 -1.31 10.88 -1.81
C VAL A 257 -2.14 11.49 -2.96
N GLY A 258 -1.64 12.59 -3.55
CA GLY A 258 -2.34 13.33 -4.61
C GLY A 258 -1.79 13.10 -6.01
N HIS A 259 -0.79 12.24 -6.17
CA HIS A 259 0.01 12.07 -7.38
C HIS A 259 -0.82 11.57 -8.58
N ALA A 260 -1.67 10.59 -8.35
CA ALA A 260 -2.58 10.06 -9.38
C ALA A 260 -3.61 11.08 -9.88
N LYS A 261 -3.95 12.10 -9.09
CA LYS A 261 -4.85 13.18 -9.52
C LYS A 261 -4.12 14.21 -10.39
N GLU A 262 -2.86 14.48 -10.09
CA GLU A 262 -2.08 15.52 -10.77
C GLU A 262 -1.49 15.05 -12.09
N GLU A 263 -0.83 13.90 -12.07
CA GLU A 263 -0.22 13.28 -13.24
C GLU A 263 -0.70 11.82 -13.40
N PRO A 264 -1.98 11.61 -13.76
CA PRO A 264 -2.58 10.27 -13.73
C PRO A 264 -1.85 9.28 -14.63
N ARG A 265 -1.48 9.68 -15.84
CA ARG A 265 -0.78 8.80 -16.78
C ARG A 265 0.54 8.31 -16.21
N ARG A 266 1.40 9.23 -15.78
CA ARG A 266 2.72 8.90 -15.22
C ARG A 266 2.62 8.01 -13.99
N TYR A 267 1.62 8.28 -13.14
CA TYR A 267 1.36 7.48 -11.95
C TYR A 267 0.98 6.04 -12.28
N TRP A 268 -0.02 5.85 -13.14
CA TRP A 268 -0.53 4.52 -13.46
C TRP A 268 0.39 3.73 -14.38
N ASP A 269 1.13 4.40 -15.25
CA ASP A 269 2.19 3.76 -16.05
C ASP A 269 3.27 3.16 -15.13
N ALA A 270 3.65 3.88 -14.05
CA ALA A 270 4.63 3.38 -13.08
C ALA A 270 4.11 2.17 -12.31
N VAL A 271 2.86 2.21 -11.84
CA VAL A 271 2.22 1.08 -11.15
C VAL A 271 2.16 -0.14 -12.05
N PHE A 272 1.77 0.05 -13.31
CA PHE A 272 1.69 -1.03 -14.31
C PHE A 272 3.07 -1.60 -14.64
N ALA A 273 4.08 -0.75 -14.85
CA ALA A 273 5.46 -1.17 -15.13
C ALA A 273 6.03 -2.01 -13.97
N THR A 274 5.79 -1.59 -12.72
CA THR A 274 6.24 -2.35 -11.54
C THR A 274 5.63 -3.75 -11.50
N TRP A 275 4.35 -3.89 -11.88
CA TRP A 275 3.72 -5.20 -12.00
C TRP A 275 4.31 -6.03 -13.14
N GLN A 276 4.57 -5.43 -14.29
CA GLN A 276 5.21 -6.11 -15.43
C GLN A 276 6.60 -6.62 -15.08
N ASP A 277 7.42 -5.81 -14.39
CA ASP A 277 8.75 -6.21 -13.91
C ASP A 277 8.65 -7.46 -13.01
N ALA A 278 7.68 -7.50 -12.10
CA ALA A 278 7.47 -8.68 -11.24
C ALA A 278 7.13 -9.93 -12.05
N GLN A 279 6.29 -9.81 -13.07
CA GLN A 279 5.91 -10.93 -13.94
C GLN A 279 7.08 -11.46 -14.78
N ILE A 280 7.98 -10.57 -15.20
CA ILE A 280 9.21 -10.96 -15.92
C ILE A 280 10.15 -11.71 -14.99
N MET A 281 10.41 -11.17 -13.79
CA MET A 281 11.28 -11.81 -12.79
C MET A 281 10.74 -13.19 -12.34
N GLU A 282 9.44 -13.32 -12.18
CA GLU A 282 8.81 -14.60 -11.82
C GLU A 282 9.05 -15.66 -12.93
N LYS A 283 8.92 -15.28 -14.20
CA LYS A 283 9.21 -16.15 -15.34
C LYS A 283 10.68 -16.54 -15.41
N GLU A 284 11.59 -15.58 -15.25
CA GLU A 284 13.03 -15.85 -15.25
C GLU A 284 13.43 -16.83 -14.14
N ASN A 285 12.88 -16.65 -12.92
CA ASN A 285 13.10 -17.58 -11.81
C ASN A 285 12.53 -18.97 -12.09
N VAL A 286 11.39 -19.08 -12.74
CA VAL A 286 10.82 -20.36 -13.16
C VAL A 286 11.75 -21.02 -14.19
N TYR A 287 12.21 -20.30 -15.20
CA TYR A 287 13.14 -20.85 -16.21
C TYR A 287 14.50 -21.24 -15.60
N ALA A 288 15.06 -20.45 -14.68
CA ALA A 288 16.30 -20.77 -13.99
C ALA A 288 16.18 -22.07 -13.18
N ASN A 289 15.07 -22.26 -12.49
CA ASN A 289 14.80 -23.50 -11.72
C ASN A 289 14.52 -24.70 -12.64
N PHE A 290 14.00 -24.49 -13.86
CA PHE A 290 13.80 -25.55 -14.85
C PHE A 290 15.08 -25.88 -15.63
N SER A 291 16.08 -24.98 -15.71
CA SER A 291 17.37 -25.27 -16.37
C SER A 291 18.24 -26.25 -15.58
N GLU A 292 17.95 -26.47 -14.31
CA GLU A 292 18.58 -27.54 -13.49
C GLU A 292 17.80 -28.87 -13.50
N ALA A 293 16.55 -28.90 -14.02
CA ALA A 293 15.73 -30.08 -14.12
C ALA A 293 15.22 -30.23 -15.56
N GLU A 294 15.75 -31.23 -16.28
CA GLU A 294 15.33 -31.80 -17.57
C GLU A 294 14.39 -31.00 -18.49
N PHE A 295 14.83 -30.77 -19.72
CA PHE A 295 14.10 -30.14 -20.82
C PHE A 295 12.70 -30.73 -21.06
N LEU A 296 11.65 -30.01 -20.68
CA LEU A 296 10.32 -30.19 -21.19
C LEU A 296 9.96 -28.95 -22.04
N VAL A 297 9.89 -29.15 -23.35
CA VAL A 297 9.44 -28.12 -24.30
C VAL A 297 7.94 -27.90 -24.08
N LEU A 298 7.59 -26.80 -23.43
CA LEU A 298 6.19 -26.35 -23.33
C LEU A 298 5.95 -25.31 -24.42
N ASP A 299 5.01 -25.64 -25.32
CA ASP A 299 4.51 -24.72 -26.35
C ASP A 299 3.72 -23.59 -25.66
N LEU A 300 4.30 -22.40 -25.65
CA LEU A 300 3.72 -21.23 -25.00
C LEU A 300 2.66 -20.59 -25.91
N PRO A 301 1.45 -20.25 -25.43
CA PRO A 301 0.48 -19.51 -26.22
C PRO A 301 1.06 -18.15 -26.64
N LYS A 302 0.93 -17.80 -27.90
CA LYS A 302 1.37 -16.51 -28.46
C LYS A 302 0.57 -15.38 -27.78
N PHE A 303 1.29 -14.58 -27.00
CA PHE A 303 0.73 -13.34 -26.45
C PHE A 303 0.57 -12.29 -27.55
N PRO A 304 -0.42 -11.38 -27.44
CA PRO A 304 -0.53 -10.23 -28.36
C PRO A 304 0.78 -9.43 -28.34
N ASP A 305 1.28 -9.13 -29.52
CA ASP A 305 2.52 -8.35 -29.69
C ASP A 305 2.26 -6.87 -29.33
N PHE A 306 2.64 -6.48 -28.13
CA PHE A 306 2.59 -5.10 -27.63
C PHE A 306 3.81 -4.26 -28.05
N SER A 307 4.74 -4.81 -28.87
CA SER A 307 5.97 -4.12 -29.31
C SER A 307 5.70 -2.85 -30.14
N LYS A 308 4.47 -2.62 -30.58
CA LYS A 308 4.07 -1.42 -31.34
C LYS A 308 3.58 -0.24 -30.50
N GLN A 309 3.37 -0.40 -29.20
CA GLN A 309 3.14 0.74 -28.31
C GLN A 309 4.49 1.27 -27.83
N ARG A 310 4.95 2.31 -28.49
CA ARG A 310 6.15 3.05 -28.16
C ARG A 310 5.96 3.77 -26.82
N TRP A 311 6.37 3.12 -25.74
CA TRP A 311 6.42 3.75 -24.42
C TRP A 311 7.67 4.65 -24.40
N SER A 312 7.48 5.96 -24.22
CA SER A 312 8.61 6.84 -23.98
C SER A 312 9.13 6.59 -22.57
N ASN A 313 10.36 6.11 -22.46
CA ASN A 313 11.05 5.82 -21.20
C ASN A 313 11.48 7.10 -20.43
N ASP A 314 10.89 8.25 -20.72
CA ASP A 314 11.29 9.52 -20.13
C ASP A 314 10.69 9.64 -18.73
N GLY A 315 11.45 9.27 -17.72
CA GLY A 315 11.14 9.60 -16.33
C GLY A 315 11.25 8.50 -15.28
N PHE A 316 11.71 7.30 -15.66
CA PHE A 316 11.97 6.23 -14.69
C PHE A 316 13.48 6.05 -14.50
N GLN A 317 13.98 6.28 -13.30
CA GLN A 317 15.35 5.96 -12.94
C GLN A 317 15.39 4.68 -12.10
N ARG A 318 16.18 3.69 -12.56
CA ARG A 318 16.60 2.56 -11.72
C ARG A 318 17.90 2.99 -11.03
N LEU A 319 17.92 2.95 -9.72
CA LEU A 319 19.10 3.24 -8.93
C LEU A 319 19.85 1.94 -8.64
N SER A 320 21.13 1.96 -8.92
CA SER A 320 22.11 0.97 -8.46
C SER A 320 23.09 1.66 -7.52
N CYS A 321 23.36 1.08 -6.36
CA CYS A 321 24.44 1.50 -5.47
C CYS A 321 25.80 1.04 -5.97
#